data_afac93c1a43a15a5f04ccd16a6cce420
#
_entry.id   afac93c1a43a15a5f04ccd16a6cce420
#
_cell.length_a   1.000
_cell.length_b   1.000
_cell.length_c   1.000
_cell.angle_alpha   90.00
_cell.angle_beta   90.00
_cell.angle_gamma   90.00
#
_symmetry.space_group_name_H-M   'P 1'
#
loop_
_entity.id
_entity.type
_entity.pdbx_description
1 polymer ?
#
loop_
_entity_poly.entity_id
_entity_poly.type
_entity_poly.pdbx_seq_one_letter_code
_entity_poly.pdbx_strand_id
1 'polypeptide(L)'
;MIKSFRHRGVERFFREGSKAGIQPKHAKRLRLQLGRLDAAKGAEDMNMPGWKWHPLKHGSLAGHWAVWVDENYRLTFTFEGTDAVLVDYQDYH
;
A
#
# COMPACT_ATOMS: atom_id res chain seq x y z
N MET A 1 -9.42 -7.31 4.18
CA MET A 1 -8.89 -8.09 3.03
C MET A 1 -8.61 -7.15 1.86
N ILE A 2 -7.52 -7.37 1.13
CA ILE A 2 -7.24 -6.57 -0.06
C ILE A 2 -8.06 -7.13 -1.22
N LYS A 3 -8.90 -6.31 -1.83
CA LYS A 3 -9.79 -6.74 -2.91
C LYS A 3 -9.30 -6.33 -4.29
N SER A 4 -8.56 -5.23 -4.42
CA SER A 4 -8.09 -4.80 -5.73
C SER A 4 -6.78 -4.04 -5.65
N PHE A 5 -6.04 -4.09 -6.74
CA PHE A 5 -4.76 -3.43 -6.90
C PHE A 5 -4.76 -2.61 -8.18
N ARG A 6 -4.10 -1.46 -8.14
CA ARG A 6 -3.79 -0.69 -9.35
C ARG A 6 -2.42 -1.09 -9.92
N HIS A 7 -1.51 -1.52 -9.05
CA HIS A 7 -0.13 -1.83 -9.44
C HIS A 7 0.04 -3.33 -9.59
N ARG A 8 0.28 -3.78 -10.82
CA ARG A 8 0.42 -5.21 -11.11
C ARG A 8 1.59 -5.87 -10.41
N GLY A 9 2.72 -5.18 -10.31
CA GLY A 9 3.90 -5.72 -9.65
C GLY A 9 3.67 -6.01 -8.20
N VAL A 10 2.99 -5.11 -7.50
CA VAL A 10 2.65 -5.31 -6.09
C VAL A 10 1.60 -6.40 -5.93
N GLU A 11 0.65 -6.47 -6.82
CA GLU A 11 -0.35 -7.55 -6.79
C GLU A 11 0.32 -8.92 -6.94
N ARG A 12 1.20 -9.04 -7.92
CA ARG A 12 1.93 -10.28 -8.15
C ARG A 12 2.82 -10.63 -6.96
N PHE A 13 3.46 -9.64 -6.38
CA PHE A 13 4.27 -9.85 -5.19
C PHE A 13 3.42 -10.37 -4.02
N PHE A 14 2.27 -9.76 -3.80
CA PHE A 14 1.37 -10.16 -2.71
C PHE A 14 0.82 -11.57 -2.91
N ARG A 15 0.36 -11.87 -4.12
CA ARG A 15 -0.32 -13.16 -4.40
C ARG A 15 0.64 -14.31 -4.65
N GLU A 16 1.79 -14.03 -5.26
CA GLU A 16 2.70 -15.09 -5.75
C GLU A 16 4.11 -15.00 -5.20
N GLY A 17 4.45 -13.92 -4.52
CA GLY A 17 5.80 -13.71 -4.01
C GLY A 17 6.81 -13.24 -5.05
N SER A 18 6.37 -12.94 -6.26
CA SER A 18 7.26 -12.48 -7.34
C SER A 18 7.75 -11.06 -7.07
N LYS A 19 9.07 -10.85 -7.18
CA LYS A 19 9.69 -9.54 -7.02
C LYS A 19 9.93 -8.83 -8.34
N ALA A 20 9.44 -9.39 -9.45
CA ALA A 20 9.76 -8.88 -10.79
C ALA A 20 9.26 -7.46 -11.03
N GLY A 21 8.16 -7.05 -10.39
CA GLY A 21 7.56 -5.74 -10.61
C GLY A 21 7.75 -4.75 -9.47
N ILE A 22 8.65 -5.02 -8.53
CA ILE A 22 8.92 -4.12 -7.41
C ILE A 22 10.43 -3.91 -7.28
N GLN A 23 10.83 -2.91 -6.50
CA GLN A 23 12.23 -2.74 -6.14
C GLN A 23 12.59 -3.84 -5.12
N PRO A 24 13.60 -4.68 -5.40
CA PRO A 24 13.93 -5.77 -4.47
C PRO A 24 14.23 -5.31 -3.06
N LYS A 25 14.81 -4.13 -2.90
CA LYS A 25 15.12 -3.56 -1.58
C LYS A 25 13.87 -3.26 -0.75
N HIS A 26 12.69 -3.17 -1.40
CA HIS A 26 11.44 -2.90 -0.72
C HIS A 26 10.67 -4.18 -0.33
N ALA A 27 11.15 -5.35 -0.75
CA ALA A 27 10.39 -6.59 -0.60
C ALA A 27 9.99 -6.87 0.85
N LYS A 28 10.93 -6.73 1.78
CA LYS A 28 10.66 -7.00 3.19
C LYS A 28 9.62 -6.03 3.76
N ARG A 29 9.77 -4.76 3.46
CA ARG A 29 8.84 -3.71 3.93
C ARG A 29 7.46 -3.89 3.32
N LEU A 30 7.39 -4.11 2.01
CA LEU A 30 6.12 -4.33 1.33
C LEU A 30 5.39 -5.57 1.84
N ARG A 31 6.13 -6.66 2.11
CA ARG A 31 5.50 -7.87 2.65
C ARG A 31 4.83 -7.57 3.99
N LEU A 32 5.50 -6.83 4.85
CA LEU A 32 4.97 -6.45 6.15
C LEU A 32 3.74 -5.54 6.00
N GLN A 33 3.85 -4.51 5.15
CA GLN A 33 2.77 -3.55 4.95
C GLN A 33 1.55 -4.17 4.29
N LEU A 34 1.74 -4.99 3.27
CA LEU A 34 0.65 -5.65 2.58
C LEU A 34 -0.05 -6.67 3.47
N GLY A 35 0.71 -7.40 4.28
CA GLY A 35 0.13 -8.33 5.24
C GLY A 35 -0.75 -7.63 6.27
N ARG A 36 -0.28 -6.50 6.77
CA ARG A 36 -1.07 -5.71 7.72
C ARG A 36 -2.31 -5.11 7.06
N LEU A 37 -2.15 -4.61 5.84
CA LEU A 37 -3.27 -4.05 5.09
C LEU A 37 -4.35 -5.10 4.81
N ASP A 38 -3.93 -6.32 4.50
CA ASP A 38 -4.87 -7.42 4.26
C ASP A 38 -5.70 -7.76 5.51
N ALA A 39 -5.10 -7.61 6.67
CA ALA A 39 -5.78 -7.86 7.95
C ALA A 39 -6.53 -6.64 8.48
N ALA A 40 -6.28 -5.46 7.94
CA ALA A 40 -6.84 -4.21 8.44
C ALA A 40 -8.36 -4.12 8.21
N LYS A 41 -9.06 -3.50 9.13
CA LYS A 41 -10.50 -3.25 9.03
C LYS A 41 -10.80 -1.79 8.63
N GLY A 42 -9.80 -0.95 8.65
CA GLY A 42 -9.89 0.46 8.24
C GLY A 42 -8.51 1.05 8.08
N ALA A 43 -8.47 2.25 7.50
CA ALA A 43 -7.21 2.90 7.14
C ALA A 43 -6.29 3.13 8.36
N GLU A 44 -6.87 3.45 9.51
CA GLU A 44 -6.09 3.77 10.70
C GLU A 44 -5.30 2.60 11.27
N ASP A 45 -5.65 1.36 10.87
CA ASP A 45 -4.88 0.19 11.26
C ASP A 45 -3.48 0.20 10.64
N MET A 46 -3.26 1.06 9.64
CA MET A 46 -1.96 1.21 8.99
C MET A 46 -1.11 2.32 9.63
N ASN A 47 -1.60 2.94 10.70
CA ASN A 47 -0.85 3.98 11.40
C ASN A 47 0.17 3.36 12.33
N MET A 48 1.31 2.97 11.76
CA MET A 48 2.39 2.31 12.48
C MET A 48 3.59 3.23 12.60
N PRO A 49 4.39 3.09 13.68
CA PRO A 49 5.61 3.89 13.82
C PRO A 49 6.52 3.78 12.60
N GLY A 50 6.97 4.92 12.11
CA GLY A 50 7.88 4.97 10.97
C GLY A 50 7.23 4.85 9.60
N TRP A 51 5.93 4.57 9.53
CA TRP A 51 5.24 4.44 8.24
C TRP A 51 4.68 5.76 7.72
N LYS A 52 4.64 6.79 8.55
CA LYS A 52 4.18 8.13 8.18
C LYS A 52 2.82 8.12 7.52
N TRP A 53 1.90 7.34 8.08
CA TRP A 53 0.53 7.21 7.61
C TRP A 53 -0.15 8.59 7.54
N HIS A 54 -0.76 8.90 6.40
CA HIS A 54 -1.45 10.17 6.22
C HIS A 54 -2.52 10.08 5.12
N PRO A 55 -3.55 10.92 5.20
CA PRO A 55 -4.55 10.98 4.14
C PRO A 55 -4.05 11.77 2.95
N LEU A 56 -4.54 11.41 1.76
CA LEU A 56 -4.30 12.15 0.54
C LEU A 56 -5.55 12.99 0.27
N LYS A 57 -5.38 14.31 0.15
CA LYS A 57 -6.50 15.23 0.14
C LYS A 57 -6.76 15.90 -1.20
N HIS A 58 -5.87 15.72 -2.17
CA HIS A 58 -5.92 16.44 -3.43
C HIS A 58 -5.83 15.51 -4.62
N GLY A 59 -6.40 15.94 -5.75
CA GLY A 59 -6.30 15.26 -7.02
C GLY A 59 -7.11 13.97 -7.06
N SER A 60 -6.73 13.09 -7.98
CA SER A 60 -7.43 11.83 -8.21
C SER A 60 -7.35 10.85 -7.06
N LEU A 61 -6.41 11.08 -6.12
CA LEU A 61 -6.25 10.23 -4.93
C LEU A 61 -6.89 10.81 -3.68
N ALA A 62 -7.72 11.85 -3.81
CA ALA A 62 -8.46 12.38 -2.67
C ALA A 62 -9.31 11.25 -2.06
N GLY A 63 -9.26 11.12 -0.74
CA GLY A 63 -9.94 10.04 -0.03
C GLY A 63 -9.12 8.77 0.11
N HIS A 64 -7.93 8.71 -0.49
CA HIS A 64 -6.98 7.62 -0.29
C HIS A 64 -6.05 7.93 0.87
N TRP A 65 -5.27 6.93 1.25
CA TRP A 65 -4.28 7.01 2.33
C TRP A 65 -2.94 6.53 1.80
N ALA A 66 -1.86 6.97 2.44
CA ALA A 66 -0.52 6.57 2.05
C ALA A 66 0.30 6.17 3.26
N VAL A 67 1.18 5.19 3.08
CA VAL A 67 2.26 4.89 4.01
C VAL A 67 3.57 4.87 3.25
N TRP A 68 4.65 5.22 3.94
CA TRP A 68 5.98 5.23 3.31
C TRP A 68 6.52 3.81 3.20
N VAL A 69 6.95 3.45 2.00
CA VAL A 69 7.80 2.28 1.79
C VAL A 69 9.25 2.70 2.11
N ASP A 70 9.66 3.83 1.52
CA ASP A 70 10.88 4.55 1.90
C ASP A 70 10.65 6.04 1.57
N GLU A 71 11.70 6.86 1.59
CA GLU A 71 11.54 8.29 1.36
C GLU A 71 11.05 8.64 -0.05
N ASN A 72 11.23 7.73 -1.01
CA ASN A 72 10.86 7.97 -2.41
C ASN A 72 9.63 7.21 -2.86
N TYR A 73 9.21 6.18 -2.14
CA TYR A 73 8.10 5.32 -2.55
C TYR A 73 7.00 5.26 -1.50
N ARG A 74 5.76 5.23 -1.99
CA ARG A 74 4.56 5.15 -1.14
C ARG A 74 3.69 3.99 -1.57
N LEU A 75 3.07 3.36 -0.58
CA LEU A 75 1.98 2.43 -0.81
C LEU A 75 0.69 3.21 -0.55
N THR A 76 -0.20 3.28 -1.54
CA THR A 76 -1.46 4.02 -1.41
C THR A 76 -2.64 3.07 -1.51
N PHE A 77 -3.74 3.42 -0.88
CA PHE A 77 -4.92 2.56 -0.83
C PHE A 77 -6.11 3.36 -0.34
N THR A 78 -7.30 2.81 -0.56
CA THR A 78 -8.51 3.30 0.09
C THR A 78 -9.31 2.09 0.59
N PHE A 79 -10.42 2.34 1.25
CA PHE A 79 -11.26 1.27 1.79
C PHE A 79 -12.68 1.37 1.26
N GLU A 80 -13.28 0.20 1.02
CA GLU A 80 -14.71 0.06 0.78
C GLU A 80 -15.21 -0.86 1.90
N GLY A 81 -15.94 -0.29 2.86
CA GLY A 81 -16.29 -1.03 4.05
C GLY A 81 -15.03 -1.40 4.82
N THR A 82 -14.82 -2.69 5.04
CA THR A 82 -13.64 -3.20 5.74
C THR A 82 -12.58 -3.76 4.80
N ASP A 83 -12.74 -3.57 3.48
CA ASP A 83 -11.80 -4.09 2.49
C ASP A 83 -10.92 -2.99 1.92
N ALA A 84 -9.63 -3.26 1.80
CA ALA A 84 -8.69 -2.36 1.15
C ALA A 84 -8.80 -2.56 -0.37
N VAL A 85 -8.87 -1.46 -1.09
CA VAL A 85 -9.01 -1.47 -2.55
C VAL A 85 -8.05 -0.48 -3.20
N LEU A 86 -7.81 -0.67 -4.50
CA LEU A 86 -7.00 0.23 -5.33
C LEU A 86 -5.58 0.40 -4.77
N VAL A 87 -5.01 -0.67 -4.28
CA VAL A 87 -3.66 -0.65 -3.71
C VAL A 87 -2.66 -0.34 -4.82
N ASP A 88 -1.85 0.68 -4.60
CA ASP A 88 -0.88 1.15 -5.59
C ASP A 88 0.47 1.38 -4.90
N TYR A 89 1.51 1.37 -5.70
CA TYR A 89 2.89 1.51 -5.25
C TYR A 89 3.50 2.60 -6.12
N GLN A 90 3.75 3.75 -5.53
CA GLN A 90 4.06 4.96 -6.27
C GLN A 90 5.43 5.51 -5.94
N ASP A 91 6.10 5.98 -6.99
CA ASP A 91 7.38 6.65 -6.93
C ASP A 91 7.12 8.15 -6.78
N TYR A 92 7.63 8.74 -5.70
CA TYR A 92 7.44 10.15 -5.38
C TYR A 92 8.74 10.96 -5.57
N HIS A 93 9.53 10.59 -6.52
CA HIS A 93 10.74 11.37 -6.83
C HIS A 93 10.44 12.77 -7.37
#